data_7b03a8aa0946a576a9685a4ef78674b8
#
_entry.id   7b03a8aa0946a576a9685a4ef78674b8
#
_cell.length_a   1.000
_cell.length_b   1.000
_cell.length_c   1.000
_cell.angle_alpha   90.00
_cell.angle_beta   90.00
_cell.angle_gamma   90.00
#
_symmetry.space_group_name_H-M   'P 1'
#
loop_
_entity.id
_entity.type
_entity.pdbx_description
1 polymer ?
#
loop_
_entity_poly.entity_id
_entity_poly.type
_entity_poly.pdbx_seq_one_letter_code
_entity_poly.pdbx_strand_id
1 'polypeptide(L)'
;INSLNKILDKIDVIALNEQYESIKILVNENLNDDKLDLKFIVEETDKFFVERINILGNNVTQESVIRNQFELDEGDPFNQILNNKTLNNLKSLRFFKTVSSEVKEGSTDGQKIINIFVEEKPTGEITASAGVGTSGTSFGAGVRENNFLGRGITLNSNFTISEDTIRGLFSVKNPNFLDTDKSVY
;
A
#
# COMPACT_ATOMS: atom_id res chain seq x y z
N ILE A 1 23.35 -3.82 -3.41
CA ILE A 1 22.09 -3.17 -3.78
C ILE A 1 21.18 -3.02 -2.53
N ASN A 2 20.96 -4.07 -1.72
CA ASN A 2 20.10 -3.98 -0.52
C ASN A 2 20.62 -3.03 0.57
N SER A 3 21.93 -2.81 0.69
CA SER A 3 22.51 -1.95 1.72
C SER A 3 22.36 -0.45 1.39
N LEU A 4 22.50 -0.09 0.11
CA LEU A 4 22.34 1.28 -0.36
C LEU A 4 20.91 1.77 -0.15
N ASN A 5 19.92 0.97 -0.57
CA ASN A 5 18.51 1.31 -0.37
C ASN A 5 18.15 1.51 1.11
N LYS A 6 18.70 0.67 2.00
CA LYS A 6 18.50 0.83 3.45
C LYS A 6 19.09 2.13 4.00
N ILE A 7 20.19 2.61 3.42
CA ILE A 7 20.79 3.90 3.82
C ILE A 7 19.91 5.04 3.33
N LEU A 8 19.47 4.98 2.08
CA LEU A 8 18.55 5.97 1.50
C LEU A 8 17.26 6.04 2.32
N ASP A 9 16.62 4.91 2.62
CA ASP A 9 15.41 4.85 3.46
C ASP A 9 15.63 5.51 4.84
N LYS A 10 16.82 5.35 5.44
CA LYS A 10 17.14 6.00 6.73
C LYS A 10 17.34 7.51 6.59
N ILE A 11 18.00 7.97 5.53
CA ILE A 11 18.15 9.40 5.27
C ILE A 11 16.77 10.03 5.06
N ASP A 12 15.91 9.37 4.32
CA ASP A 12 14.55 9.77 4.07
C ASP A 12 13.75 9.93 5.38
N VAL A 13 13.82 8.94 6.28
CA VAL A 13 13.17 9.01 7.60
C VAL A 13 13.71 10.17 8.44
N ILE A 14 15.02 10.41 8.40
CA ILE A 14 15.62 11.54 9.13
C ILE A 14 15.13 12.86 8.54
N ALA A 15 15.11 13.00 7.23
CA ALA A 15 14.64 14.22 6.57
C ALA A 15 13.18 14.53 6.90
N LEU A 16 12.31 13.51 6.91
CA LEU A 16 10.90 13.67 7.33
C LEU A 16 10.77 14.09 8.78
N ASN A 17 11.57 13.51 9.70
CA ASN A 17 11.53 13.84 11.12
C ASN A 17 12.04 15.27 11.40
N GLU A 18 13.01 15.76 10.63
CA GLU A 18 13.55 17.10 10.69
C GLU A 18 12.71 18.12 9.89
N GLN A 19 11.55 17.70 9.36
CA GLN A 19 10.60 18.54 8.61
C GLN A 19 11.16 19.13 7.31
N TYR A 20 12.13 18.48 6.69
CA TYR A 20 12.54 18.82 5.33
C TYR A 20 11.47 18.32 4.34
N GLU A 21 10.75 19.25 3.74
CA GLU A 21 9.62 18.94 2.86
C GLU A 21 10.04 18.52 1.46
N SER A 22 11.19 19.00 0.99
CA SER A 22 11.71 18.67 -0.34
C SER A 22 13.22 18.53 -0.31
N ILE A 23 13.71 17.31 -0.51
CA ILE A 23 15.15 17.02 -0.54
C ILE A 23 15.53 16.27 -1.81
N LYS A 24 16.76 16.50 -2.26
CA LYS A 24 17.42 15.73 -3.29
C LYS A 24 18.64 15.05 -2.71
N ILE A 25 18.72 13.74 -2.87
CA ILE A 25 19.88 12.97 -2.44
C ILE A 25 20.73 12.64 -3.65
N LEU A 26 21.97 13.14 -3.65
CA LEU A 26 22.98 12.80 -4.64
C LEU A 26 23.94 11.78 -4.03
N VAL A 27 24.18 10.68 -4.73
CA VAL A 27 25.12 9.65 -4.30
C VAL A 27 26.34 9.72 -5.23
N ASN A 28 27.49 10.08 -4.65
CA ASN A 28 28.76 10.03 -5.33
C ASN A 28 29.49 8.75 -4.93
N GLU A 29 29.82 7.94 -5.92
CA GLU A 29 30.54 6.68 -5.75
C GLU A 29 32.00 6.87 -6.18
N ASN A 30 32.93 6.50 -5.33
CA ASN A 30 34.35 6.51 -5.63
C ASN A 30 34.97 5.14 -5.25
N LEU A 31 35.54 4.47 -6.24
CA LEU A 31 36.17 3.16 -6.03
C LEU A 31 37.70 3.38 -5.86
N ASN A 32 38.19 3.10 -4.66
CA ASN A 32 39.62 3.14 -4.33
C ASN A 32 40.05 1.75 -3.82
N ASP A 33 40.96 1.10 -4.51
CA ASP A 33 41.64 -0.15 -4.08
C ASP A 33 40.69 -1.15 -3.43
N ASP A 34 39.70 -1.66 -4.13
CA ASP A 34 38.66 -2.61 -3.64
C ASP A 34 37.71 -2.08 -2.54
N LYS A 35 37.77 -0.79 -2.23
CA LYS A 35 36.81 -0.13 -1.33
C LYS A 35 35.94 0.84 -2.10
N LEU A 36 34.62 0.72 -1.89
CA LEU A 36 33.66 1.64 -2.45
C LEU A 36 33.31 2.72 -1.40
N ASP A 37 33.80 3.93 -1.64
CA ASP A 37 33.45 5.09 -0.83
C ASP A 37 32.17 5.72 -1.36
N LEU A 38 31.13 5.80 -0.52
CA LEU A 38 29.85 6.42 -0.85
C LEU A 38 29.73 7.75 -0.10
N LYS A 39 29.54 8.84 -0.86
CA LYS A 39 29.24 10.14 -0.29
C LYS A 39 27.81 10.52 -0.63
N PHE A 40 26.98 10.66 0.41
CA PHE A 40 25.61 11.15 0.27
C PHE A 40 25.61 12.65 0.49
N ILE A 41 25.07 13.40 -0.47
CA ILE A 41 24.87 14.84 -0.39
C ILE A 41 23.37 15.05 -0.39
N VAL A 42 22.86 15.65 0.68
CA VAL A 42 21.45 15.98 0.84
C VAL A 42 21.32 17.49 0.65
N GLU A 43 20.54 17.89 -0.33
CA GLU A 43 20.30 19.29 -0.66
C GLU A 43 18.81 19.58 -0.53
N GLU A 44 18.45 20.68 0.09
CA GLU A 44 17.08 21.20 0.08
C GLU A 44 16.79 21.77 -1.31
N THR A 45 15.63 21.44 -1.87
CA THR A 45 15.19 21.89 -3.19
C THR A 45 13.97 22.80 -3.06
N ASP A 46 13.59 23.45 -4.17
CA ASP A 46 12.38 24.23 -4.24
C ASP A 46 11.15 23.40 -3.82
N LYS A 47 10.24 24.02 -3.09
CA LYS A 47 9.00 23.39 -2.65
C LYS A 47 8.01 23.35 -3.82
N PHE A 48 7.51 22.17 -4.08
CA PHE A 48 6.40 21.97 -5.01
C PHE A 48 5.18 21.55 -4.19
N PHE A 49 3.99 21.94 -4.64
CA PHE A 49 2.73 21.58 -3.98
C PHE A 49 1.93 20.64 -4.88
N VAL A 50 1.21 19.71 -4.26
CA VAL A 50 0.32 18.80 -4.99
C VAL A 50 -0.92 19.57 -5.46
N GLU A 51 -1.04 19.77 -6.77
CA GLU A 51 -2.22 20.40 -7.36
C GLU A 51 -3.41 19.44 -7.36
N ARG A 52 -3.16 18.18 -7.78
CA ARG A 52 -4.20 17.16 -7.93
C ARG A 52 -3.60 15.77 -7.92
N ILE A 53 -4.38 14.82 -7.40
CA ILE A 53 -4.08 13.40 -7.43
C ILE A 53 -5.16 12.69 -8.25
N ASN A 54 -4.78 12.16 -9.41
CA ASN A 54 -5.65 11.39 -10.28
C ASN A 54 -5.45 9.89 -10.01
N ILE A 55 -6.54 9.14 -9.91
CA ILE A 55 -6.53 7.69 -9.76
C ILE A 55 -7.10 7.08 -11.03
N LEU A 56 -6.39 6.11 -11.59
CA LEU A 56 -6.69 5.50 -12.88
C LEU A 56 -6.60 3.97 -12.78
N GLY A 57 -7.60 3.28 -13.35
CA GLY A 57 -7.62 1.82 -13.42
C GLY A 57 -8.41 1.12 -12.31
N ASN A 58 -9.01 1.86 -11.38
CA ASN A 58 -9.89 1.34 -10.34
C ASN A 58 -11.33 1.16 -10.88
N ASN A 59 -11.62 -0.01 -11.46
CA ASN A 59 -12.93 -0.29 -12.03
C ASN A 59 -13.92 -0.86 -10.99
N VAL A 60 -13.42 -1.56 -9.99
CA VAL A 60 -14.18 -2.21 -8.92
C VAL A 60 -13.95 -1.51 -7.59
N THR A 61 -12.69 -1.24 -7.23
CA THR A 61 -12.34 -0.61 -5.96
C THR A 61 -12.77 0.84 -5.94
N GLN A 62 -13.54 1.23 -4.92
CA GLN A 62 -13.98 2.60 -4.74
C GLN A 62 -12.78 3.52 -4.51
N GLU A 63 -12.86 4.73 -5.06
CA GLU A 63 -11.79 5.72 -4.95
C GLU A 63 -11.45 6.07 -3.51
N SER A 64 -12.44 6.14 -2.62
CA SER A 64 -12.25 6.39 -1.20
C SER A 64 -11.33 5.35 -0.52
N VAL A 65 -11.43 4.08 -0.91
CA VAL A 65 -10.55 3.01 -0.37
C VAL A 65 -9.10 3.24 -0.76
N ILE A 66 -8.86 3.78 -1.95
CA ILE A 66 -7.53 4.10 -2.45
C ILE A 66 -7.02 5.39 -1.78
N ARG A 67 -7.84 6.44 -1.71
CA ARG A 67 -7.49 7.72 -1.07
C ARG A 67 -7.17 7.56 0.41
N ASN A 68 -7.83 6.68 1.12
CA ASN A 68 -7.53 6.39 2.54
C ASN A 68 -6.13 5.78 2.77
N GLN A 69 -5.39 5.46 1.71
CA GLN A 69 -4.00 4.98 1.78
C GLN A 69 -2.98 6.08 1.51
N PHE A 70 -3.43 7.28 1.19
CA PHE A 70 -2.56 8.36 0.81
C PHE A 70 -1.87 8.98 2.03
N GLU A 71 -0.63 9.36 1.84
CA GLU A 71 0.20 10.07 2.82
C GLU A 71 0.38 11.55 2.41
N LEU A 72 -0.16 11.92 1.25
CA LEU A 72 -0.18 13.26 0.70
C LEU A 72 -1.59 13.56 0.22
N ASP A 73 -2.06 14.76 0.51
CA ASP A 73 -3.29 15.30 -0.01
C ASP A 73 -3.05 16.42 -1.02
N GLU A 74 -4.10 16.78 -1.75
CA GLU A 74 -4.08 17.91 -2.67
C GLU A 74 -3.91 19.21 -1.85
N GLY A 75 -2.90 20.01 -2.22
CA GLY A 75 -2.48 21.21 -1.49
C GLY A 75 -1.27 21.01 -0.59
N ASP A 76 -0.88 19.78 -0.29
CA ASP A 76 0.30 19.49 0.51
C ASP A 76 1.61 19.76 -0.23
N PRO A 77 2.70 20.04 0.48
CA PRO A 77 4.03 20.03 -0.11
C PRO A 77 4.34 18.65 -0.71
N PHE A 78 4.73 18.62 -1.98
CA PHE A 78 5.10 17.35 -2.63
C PHE A 78 6.35 16.75 -1.98
N ASN A 79 6.22 15.51 -1.56
CA ASN A 79 7.32 14.74 -1.01
C ASN A 79 7.38 13.34 -1.67
N GLN A 80 8.51 13.03 -2.31
CA GLN A 80 8.68 11.76 -3.04
C GLN A 80 8.60 10.55 -2.10
N ILE A 81 9.03 10.71 -0.84
CA ILE A 81 9.02 9.64 0.17
C ILE A 81 7.59 9.30 0.54
N LEU A 82 6.77 10.32 0.81
CA LEU A 82 5.35 10.15 1.13
C LEU A 82 4.58 9.56 -0.07
N ASN A 83 4.91 9.98 -1.29
CA ASN A 83 4.37 9.37 -2.50
C ASN A 83 4.74 7.87 -2.59
N ASN A 84 6.00 7.51 -2.33
CA ASN A 84 6.44 6.11 -2.30
C ASN A 84 5.75 5.31 -1.18
N LYS A 85 5.53 5.92 -0.02
CA LYS A 85 4.81 5.31 1.10
C LYS A 85 3.35 5.04 0.71
N THR A 86 2.68 5.99 0.08
CA THR A 86 1.35 5.80 -0.51
C THR A 86 1.31 4.57 -1.44
N LEU A 87 2.28 4.46 -2.37
CA LEU A 87 2.34 3.30 -3.27
C LEU A 87 2.54 1.98 -2.52
N ASN A 88 3.34 1.97 -1.45
CA ASN A 88 3.54 0.78 -0.63
C ASN A 88 2.29 0.43 0.17
N ASN A 89 1.57 1.41 0.70
CA ASN A 89 0.28 1.21 1.37
C ASN A 89 -0.74 0.58 0.41
N LEU A 90 -0.86 1.12 -0.80
CA LEU A 90 -1.73 0.56 -1.84
C LEU A 90 -1.37 -0.87 -2.22
N LYS A 91 -0.08 -1.19 -2.39
CA LYS A 91 0.40 -2.56 -2.65
C LYS A 91 0.06 -3.50 -1.50
N SER A 92 0.08 -3.03 -0.26
CA SER A 92 -0.20 -3.83 0.93
C SER A 92 -1.67 -4.25 1.05
N LEU A 93 -2.60 -3.54 0.41
CA LEU A 93 -4.00 -3.94 0.30
C LEU A 93 -4.18 -5.27 -0.42
N ARG A 94 -3.26 -5.61 -1.34
CA ARG A 94 -3.30 -6.83 -2.18
C ARG A 94 -4.51 -6.90 -3.12
N PHE A 95 -5.15 -5.77 -3.40
CA PHE A 95 -6.25 -5.66 -4.36
C PHE A 95 -5.76 -5.48 -5.79
N PHE A 96 -4.51 -5.05 -5.93
CA PHE A 96 -3.90 -4.67 -7.19
C PHE A 96 -2.78 -5.63 -7.59
N LYS A 97 -2.66 -5.90 -8.88
CA LYS A 97 -1.55 -6.61 -9.50
C LYS A 97 -0.34 -5.69 -9.65
N THR A 98 -0.60 -4.47 -10.13
CA THR A 98 0.40 -3.41 -10.27
C THR A 98 -0.11 -2.11 -9.65
N VAL A 99 0.80 -1.35 -9.06
CA VAL A 99 0.58 0.01 -8.55
C VAL A 99 1.80 0.84 -8.92
N SER A 100 1.59 1.94 -9.61
CA SER A 100 2.63 2.89 -9.99
C SER A 100 2.13 4.32 -9.92
N SER A 101 3.05 5.28 -9.88
CA SER A 101 2.72 6.70 -9.99
C SER A 101 3.58 7.38 -11.05
N GLU A 102 3.03 8.42 -11.65
CA GLU A 102 3.71 9.34 -12.52
C GLU A 102 3.47 10.76 -11.99
N VAL A 103 4.54 11.49 -11.75
CA VAL A 103 4.48 12.88 -11.29
C VAL A 103 4.74 13.80 -12.48
N LYS A 104 3.81 14.71 -12.76
CA LYS A 104 3.88 15.70 -13.85
C LYS A 104 3.91 17.11 -13.29
N GLU A 105 4.37 18.05 -14.12
CA GLU A 105 4.22 19.47 -13.81
C GLU A 105 2.74 19.83 -13.73
N GLY A 106 2.41 20.70 -12.79
CA GLY A 106 1.06 21.23 -12.63
C GLY A 106 0.70 22.34 -13.62
N SER A 107 -0.44 22.94 -13.42
CA SER A 107 -0.95 24.04 -14.29
C SER A 107 -0.19 25.34 -14.08
N THR A 108 0.49 25.50 -12.94
CA THR A 108 1.32 26.67 -12.61
C THR A 108 2.69 26.22 -12.09
N ASP A 109 3.68 27.12 -12.18
CA ASP A 109 4.99 26.88 -11.60
C ASP A 109 4.89 26.56 -10.10
N GLY A 110 5.69 25.59 -9.66
CA GLY A 110 5.69 25.14 -8.28
C GLY A 110 4.58 24.15 -7.92
N GLN A 111 3.79 23.70 -8.89
CA GLN A 111 2.74 22.69 -8.69
C GLN A 111 3.08 21.36 -9.38
N LYS A 112 2.59 20.24 -8.81
CA LYS A 112 2.73 18.90 -9.34
C LYS A 112 1.39 18.19 -9.38
N ILE A 113 1.20 17.39 -10.43
CA ILE A 113 0.05 16.48 -10.55
C ILE A 113 0.58 15.06 -10.37
N ILE A 114 -0.03 14.31 -9.48
CA ILE A 114 0.29 12.90 -9.23
C ILE A 114 -0.77 12.04 -9.93
N ASN A 115 -0.35 11.22 -10.88
CA ASN A 115 -1.21 10.21 -11.48
C ASN A 115 -0.88 8.85 -10.87
N ILE A 116 -1.83 8.23 -10.19
CA ILE A 116 -1.70 6.89 -9.62
C ILE A 116 -2.42 5.90 -10.54
N PHE A 117 -1.66 4.93 -11.02
CA PHE A 117 -2.18 3.86 -11.89
C PHE A 117 -2.27 2.57 -11.09
N VAL A 118 -3.43 1.95 -11.08
CA VAL A 118 -3.67 0.65 -10.46
C VAL A 118 -4.20 -0.34 -11.50
N GLU A 119 -3.76 -1.60 -11.40
CA GLU A 119 -4.30 -2.72 -12.16
C GLU A 119 -4.92 -3.69 -11.15
N GLU A 120 -6.23 -3.83 -11.17
CA GLU A 120 -6.96 -4.68 -10.22
C GLU A 120 -6.76 -6.16 -10.51
N LYS A 121 -6.86 -6.97 -9.47
CA LYS A 121 -6.86 -8.44 -9.56
C LYS A 121 -8.00 -9.01 -8.73
N PRO A 122 -8.42 -10.27 -8.99
CA PRO A 122 -9.40 -10.95 -8.15
C PRO A 122 -8.96 -10.96 -6.67
N THR A 123 -9.88 -10.61 -5.77
CA THR A 123 -9.69 -10.52 -4.32
C THR A 123 -10.39 -11.63 -3.56
N GLY A 124 -11.19 -12.44 -4.27
CA GLY A 124 -11.88 -13.59 -3.74
C GLY A 124 -11.01 -14.85 -3.70
N GLU A 125 -11.13 -15.63 -2.63
CA GLU A 125 -10.44 -16.90 -2.41
C GLU A 125 -11.46 -17.97 -2.03
N ILE A 126 -11.32 -19.18 -2.61
CA ILE A 126 -12.09 -20.36 -2.21
C ILE A 126 -11.10 -21.38 -1.66
N THR A 127 -11.41 -21.91 -0.49
CA THR A 127 -10.61 -22.96 0.15
C THR A 127 -11.42 -24.22 0.34
N ALA A 128 -10.77 -25.37 0.18
CA ALA A 128 -11.31 -26.66 0.54
C ALA A 128 -10.25 -27.44 1.31
N SER A 129 -10.65 -28.15 2.33
CA SER A 129 -9.76 -28.95 3.17
C SER A 129 -10.40 -30.29 3.53
N ALA A 130 -9.57 -31.32 3.70
CA ALA A 130 -9.95 -32.59 4.26
C ALA A 130 -8.87 -33.01 5.25
N GLY A 131 -9.29 -33.57 6.38
CA GLY A 131 -8.38 -34.02 7.44
C GLY A 131 -8.88 -35.31 8.07
N VAL A 132 -7.93 -36.11 8.56
CA VAL A 132 -8.19 -37.32 9.35
C VAL A 132 -7.42 -37.19 10.66
N GLY A 133 -8.11 -37.41 11.77
CA GLY A 133 -7.53 -37.31 13.11
C GLY A 133 -8.10 -38.36 14.05
N THR A 134 -7.75 -38.28 15.31
CA THR A 134 -8.25 -39.19 16.36
C THR A 134 -9.76 -39.08 16.59
N SER A 135 -10.37 -37.96 16.15
CA SER A 135 -11.81 -37.70 16.23
C SER A 135 -12.53 -37.96 14.91
N GLY A 136 -11.98 -38.82 14.02
CA GLY A 136 -12.56 -39.15 12.73
C GLY A 136 -12.14 -38.26 11.60
N THR A 137 -12.92 -38.26 10.54
CA THR A 137 -12.69 -37.50 9.31
C THR A 137 -13.39 -36.14 9.36
N SER A 138 -12.74 -35.11 8.84
CA SER A 138 -13.33 -33.77 8.71
C SER A 138 -13.15 -33.21 7.31
N PHE A 139 -14.15 -32.45 6.85
CA PHE A 139 -14.15 -31.71 5.60
C PHE A 139 -14.45 -30.24 5.88
N GLY A 140 -13.70 -29.37 5.21
CA GLY A 140 -13.90 -27.93 5.34
C GLY A 140 -14.03 -27.27 3.97
N ALA A 141 -14.86 -26.25 3.89
CA ALA A 141 -14.95 -25.35 2.76
C ALA A 141 -15.04 -23.90 3.25
N GLY A 142 -14.39 -23.00 2.55
CA GLY A 142 -14.40 -21.58 2.90
C GLY A 142 -14.40 -20.68 1.67
N VAL A 143 -15.01 -19.52 1.84
CA VAL A 143 -14.98 -18.42 0.87
C VAL A 143 -14.54 -17.16 1.61
N ARG A 144 -13.58 -16.48 1.03
CA ARG A 144 -13.08 -15.19 1.53
C ARG A 144 -13.10 -14.19 0.40
N GLU A 145 -13.66 -13.01 0.66
CA GLU A 145 -13.58 -11.85 -0.22
C GLU A 145 -12.92 -10.70 0.54
N ASN A 146 -11.83 -10.15 0.01
CA ASN A 146 -11.05 -9.11 0.71
C ASN A 146 -11.45 -7.69 0.32
N ASN A 147 -12.20 -7.52 -0.76
CA ASN A 147 -12.64 -6.22 -1.24
C ASN A 147 -14.13 -6.25 -1.66
N PHE A 148 -14.99 -6.64 -0.74
CA PHE A 148 -16.42 -6.81 -1.01
C PHE A 148 -17.05 -5.51 -1.52
N LEU A 149 -17.68 -5.58 -2.69
CA LEU A 149 -18.27 -4.44 -3.41
C LEU A 149 -17.30 -3.27 -3.65
N GLY A 150 -16.00 -3.56 -3.71
CA GLY A 150 -14.97 -2.52 -3.90
C GLY A 150 -14.75 -1.61 -2.69
N ARG A 151 -15.29 -1.96 -1.52
CA ARG A 151 -15.28 -1.12 -0.31
C ARG A 151 -14.16 -1.46 0.66
N GLY A 152 -13.21 -2.32 0.28
CA GLY A 152 -12.14 -2.78 1.19
C GLY A 152 -12.63 -3.62 2.37
N ILE A 153 -13.89 -4.05 2.35
CA ILE A 153 -14.49 -4.89 3.39
C ILE A 153 -14.08 -6.34 3.14
N THR A 154 -13.58 -7.01 4.17
CA THR A 154 -13.31 -8.45 4.12
C THR A 154 -14.49 -9.23 4.65
N LEU A 155 -15.01 -10.14 3.83
CA LEU A 155 -15.95 -11.17 4.22
C LEU A 155 -15.23 -12.51 4.30
N ASN A 156 -15.50 -13.29 5.33
CA ASN A 156 -14.95 -14.63 5.46
C ASN A 156 -16.04 -15.57 5.98
N SER A 157 -16.25 -16.66 5.26
CA SER A 157 -17.22 -17.71 5.64
C SER A 157 -16.53 -19.06 5.53
N ASN A 158 -16.48 -19.80 6.64
CA ASN A 158 -15.89 -21.13 6.69
C ASN A 158 -16.88 -22.12 7.29
N PHE A 159 -16.98 -23.27 6.69
CA PHE A 159 -17.73 -24.41 7.18
C PHE A 159 -16.81 -25.60 7.37
N THR A 160 -16.99 -26.29 8.49
CA THR A 160 -16.29 -27.55 8.77
C THR A 160 -17.30 -28.58 9.24
N ILE A 161 -17.28 -29.74 8.64
CA ILE A 161 -18.13 -30.89 8.96
C ILE A 161 -17.21 -32.02 9.41
N SER A 162 -17.47 -32.58 10.57
CA SER A 162 -16.84 -33.79 11.08
C SER A 162 -17.92 -34.81 11.45
N GLU A 163 -17.51 -36.01 11.87
CA GLU A 163 -18.45 -37.09 12.23
C GLU A 163 -19.48 -36.65 13.29
N ASP A 164 -19.04 -35.86 14.26
CA ASP A 164 -19.87 -35.47 15.42
C ASP A 164 -20.22 -33.97 15.44
N THR A 165 -19.70 -33.16 14.52
CA THR A 165 -19.78 -31.70 14.63
C THR A 165 -19.92 -31.01 13.29
N ILE A 166 -20.80 -30.03 13.20
CA ILE A 166 -20.85 -29.05 12.12
C ILE A 166 -20.54 -27.68 12.71
N ARG A 167 -19.55 -27.00 12.16
CA ARG A 167 -19.15 -25.67 12.58
C ARG A 167 -19.21 -24.71 11.38
N GLY A 168 -19.86 -23.57 11.58
CA GLY A 168 -19.86 -22.44 10.66
C GLY A 168 -19.24 -21.23 11.34
N LEU A 169 -18.38 -20.51 10.61
CA LEU A 169 -17.86 -19.20 11.00
C LEU A 169 -18.19 -18.22 9.90
N PHE A 170 -18.78 -17.10 10.27
CA PHE A 170 -18.95 -15.96 9.39
C PHE A 170 -18.36 -14.72 10.06
N SER A 171 -17.51 -14.00 9.35
CA SER A 171 -16.91 -12.77 9.85
C SER A 171 -16.88 -11.68 8.79
N VAL A 172 -17.07 -10.46 9.23
CA VAL A 172 -17.00 -9.24 8.42
C VAL A 172 -15.99 -8.32 9.08
N LYS A 173 -15.04 -7.84 8.32
CA LYS A 173 -14.07 -6.84 8.78
C LYS A 173 -14.19 -5.61 7.90
N ASN A 174 -14.51 -4.47 8.49
CA ASN A 174 -14.45 -3.17 7.84
C ASN A 174 -13.27 -2.37 8.44
N PRO A 175 -12.18 -2.15 7.69
CA PRO A 175 -11.01 -1.44 8.21
C PRO A 175 -11.28 0.06 8.44
N ASN A 176 -12.18 0.67 7.65
CA ASN A 176 -12.48 2.11 7.68
C ASN A 176 -13.98 2.29 7.96
N PHE A 177 -14.41 1.96 9.18
CA PHE A 177 -15.82 2.06 9.54
C PHE A 177 -16.27 3.52 9.61
N LEU A 178 -17.31 3.87 8.86
CA LEU A 178 -17.85 5.23 8.72
C LEU A 178 -16.79 6.24 8.24
N ASP A 179 -15.93 5.83 7.31
CA ASP A 179 -14.84 6.65 6.75
C ASP A 179 -13.91 7.24 7.84
N THR A 180 -13.72 6.48 8.91
CA THR A 180 -12.81 6.80 10.01
C THR A 180 -11.68 5.77 10.07
N ASP A 181 -10.60 6.07 10.81
CA ASP A 181 -9.50 5.13 11.08
C ASP A 181 -9.88 3.98 12.03
N LYS A 182 -11.17 3.84 12.33
CA LYS A 182 -11.71 2.79 13.21
C LYS A 182 -12.06 1.56 12.40
N SER A 183 -11.56 0.40 12.82
CA SER A 183 -11.95 -0.90 12.26
C SER A 183 -13.02 -1.57 13.10
N VAL A 184 -13.94 -2.29 12.42
CA VAL A 184 -14.97 -3.14 13.06
C VAL A 184 -14.79 -4.57 12.56
N TYR A 185 -14.90 -5.52 13.48
CA TYR A 185 -14.77 -6.96 13.24
C TYR A 185 -16.06 -7.68 13.60
#